data_eb8a4d999dad9eee5760f4cb8d1aacbb
#
_entry.id   eb8a4d999dad9eee5760f4cb8d1aacbb
#
_cell.length_a   1.000
_cell.length_b   1.000
_cell.length_c   1.000
_cell.angle_alpha   90.00
_cell.angle_beta   90.00
_cell.angle_gamma   90.00
#
_symmetry.space_group_name_H-M   'P 1'
#
loop_
_entity.id
_entity.type
_entity.pdbx_description
1 polymer ?
#
loop_
_entity_poly.entity_id
_entity_poly.type
_entity_poly.pdbx_seq_one_letter_code
_entity_poly.pdbx_strand_id
1 'polypeptide(L)'
;MFIPLYDSNRLRYIKHQYVTYGLILINIIVFLFTSIGVSEDVANADILGMGYIPAVAHHTAYLGAEDYMIPQNWTYITYAFLHADIYHLGGNMLFLWVFGDNVEDALGHFRFLFFYLACAVAGAFLHGLIMPISEQPLIGASGAIAGVIAAYLILTPRVKLWVLAFMWFPMRIPAYIPLILWVGFQFLMLFTQTENEVSWPCHVGGIITGAILVVLMRRKGVPLFDRDHSDEIVDASPTVIVAEPLPPEPAAPSKWGRPE
;
A
#
# COMPACT_ATOMS: atom_id res chain seq x y z
N MET A 1 17.22 3.66 -6.60
CA MET A 1 15.79 3.39 -6.73
C MET A 1 15.57 1.88 -6.67
N PHE A 2 14.56 1.39 -5.97
CA PHE A 2 14.18 -0.02 -5.96
C PHE A 2 12.73 -0.17 -6.42
N ILE A 3 12.43 -1.32 -7.03
CA ILE A 3 11.06 -1.67 -7.43
C ILE A 3 10.67 -2.90 -6.60
N PRO A 4 9.64 -2.84 -5.75
CA PRO A 4 9.15 -4.00 -5.03
C PRO A 4 8.41 -4.91 -6.01
N LEU A 5 8.72 -6.20 -5.98
CA LEU A 5 8.09 -7.17 -6.86
C LEU A 5 7.07 -8.03 -6.11
N TYR A 6 7.44 -8.45 -4.91
CA TYR A 6 6.64 -9.37 -4.11
C TYR A 6 7.16 -9.40 -2.68
N ASP A 7 6.28 -9.60 -1.71
CA ASP A 7 6.64 -9.91 -0.34
C ASP A 7 6.30 -11.37 0.03
N SER A 8 6.94 -11.88 1.08
CA SER A 8 6.69 -13.23 1.57
C SER A 8 5.63 -13.26 2.69
N ASN A 9 4.96 -12.13 2.95
CA ASN A 9 4.01 -11.99 4.03
C ASN A 9 2.64 -12.60 3.65
N ARG A 10 2.10 -13.48 4.48
CA ARG A 10 0.80 -14.10 4.23
C ARG A 10 -0.29 -13.36 5.01
N LEU A 11 -1.46 -13.19 4.39
CA LEU A 11 -2.65 -12.66 5.06
C LEU A 11 -3.05 -13.60 6.21
N ARG A 12 -3.35 -13.02 7.38
CA ARG A 12 -3.67 -13.76 8.61
C ARG A 12 -5.12 -13.58 9.05
N TYR A 13 -5.71 -12.43 8.79
CA TYR A 13 -7.00 -12.00 9.35
C TYR A 13 -8.10 -11.84 8.30
N ILE A 14 -7.75 -11.64 7.02
CA ILE A 14 -8.70 -11.57 5.91
C ILE A 14 -8.38 -12.64 4.87
N LYS A 15 -9.40 -13.05 4.11
CA LYS A 15 -9.22 -14.01 3.01
C LYS A 15 -8.79 -13.33 1.71
N HIS A 16 -9.28 -12.13 1.48
CA HIS A 16 -9.04 -11.36 0.26
C HIS A 16 -8.97 -9.88 0.59
N GLN A 17 -8.09 -9.16 -0.09
CA GLN A 17 -7.85 -7.73 0.05
C GLN A 17 -8.77 -6.92 -0.88
N TYR A 18 -10.07 -6.91 -0.59
CA TYR A 18 -11.09 -6.31 -1.47
C TYR A 18 -10.91 -4.81 -1.67
N VAL A 19 -10.49 -4.08 -0.63
CA VAL A 19 -10.31 -2.63 -0.71
C VAL A 19 -9.07 -2.28 -1.52
N THR A 20 -7.98 -3.01 -1.33
CA THR A 20 -6.76 -2.86 -2.16
C THR A 20 -7.10 -3.07 -3.64
N TYR A 21 -7.81 -4.15 -3.97
CA TYR A 21 -8.26 -4.40 -5.35
C TYR A 21 -9.19 -3.31 -5.86
N GLY A 22 -10.15 -2.87 -5.03
CA GLY A 22 -11.09 -1.81 -5.39
C GLY A 22 -10.39 -0.48 -5.67
N LEU A 23 -9.41 -0.10 -4.85
CA LEU A 23 -8.61 1.11 -5.04
C LEU A 23 -7.78 1.03 -6.32
N ILE A 24 -7.13 -0.10 -6.60
CA ILE A 24 -6.39 -0.33 -7.85
C ILE A 24 -7.33 -0.20 -9.05
N LEU A 25 -8.48 -0.88 -9.00
CA LEU A 25 -9.46 -0.86 -10.07
C LEU A 25 -9.99 0.55 -10.35
N ILE A 26 -10.34 1.30 -9.30
CA ILE A 26 -10.83 2.68 -9.44
C ILE A 26 -9.76 3.57 -10.08
N ASN A 27 -8.49 3.49 -9.65
CA ASN A 27 -7.41 4.26 -10.24
C ASN A 27 -7.21 3.94 -11.73
N ILE A 28 -7.27 2.66 -12.11
CA ILE A 28 -7.20 2.24 -13.51
C ILE A 28 -8.39 2.80 -14.30
N ILE A 29 -9.61 2.69 -13.77
CA ILE A 29 -10.81 3.19 -14.44
C ILE A 29 -10.72 4.70 -14.63
N VAL A 30 -10.37 5.46 -13.59
CA VAL A 30 -10.21 6.92 -13.69
C VAL A 30 -9.18 7.25 -14.77
N PHE A 31 -8.01 6.61 -14.75
CA PHE A 31 -6.97 6.85 -15.76
C PHE A 31 -7.43 6.55 -17.19
N LEU A 32 -8.20 5.48 -17.39
CA LEU A 32 -8.76 5.16 -18.71
C LEU A 32 -9.67 6.27 -19.22
N PHE A 33 -10.47 6.88 -18.36
CA PHE A 33 -11.41 7.93 -18.75
C PHE A 33 -10.78 9.32 -18.86
N THR A 34 -9.73 9.62 -18.09
CA THR A 34 -9.11 10.95 -18.05
C THR A 34 -7.85 11.08 -18.91
N SER A 35 -7.29 9.95 -19.41
CA SER A 35 -5.98 9.99 -20.09
C SER A 35 -5.94 9.20 -21.38
N ILE A 36 -6.77 8.16 -21.54
CA ILE A 36 -6.72 7.32 -22.76
C ILE A 36 -7.84 7.68 -23.72
N GLY A 37 -7.47 8.04 -24.96
CA GLY A 37 -8.43 8.34 -26.03
C GLY A 37 -9.08 9.71 -25.93
N VAL A 38 -8.64 10.55 -25.01
CA VAL A 38 -9.07 11.94 -24.85
C VAL A 38 -8.03 12.89 -25.46
N SER A 39 -8.43 14.10 -25.84
CA SER A 39 -7.49 15.13 -26.27
C SER A 39 -6.68 15.67 -25.07
N GLU A 40 -5.51 16.22 -25.33
CA GLU A 40 -4.68 16.84 -24.27
C GLU A 40 -5.45 17.96 -23.54
N ASP A 41 -6.29 18.71 -24.23
CA ASP A 41 -7.10 19.78 -23.62
C ASP A 41 -8.10 19.21 -22.59
N VAL A 42 -8.75 18.07 -22.89
CA VAL A 42 -9.68 17.41 -21.98
C VAL A 42 -8.94 16.81 -20.79
N ALA A 43 -7.81 16.15 -21.04
CA ALA A 43 -6.99 15.59 -19.96
C ALA A 43 -6.47 16.68 -19.00
N ASN A 44 -6.06 17.83 -19.54
CA ASN A 44 -5.63 18.97 -18.74
C ASN A 44 -6.80 19.57 -17.96
N ALA A 45 -7.99 19.71 -18.55
CA ALA A 45 -9.18 20.18 -17.86
C ALA A 45 -9.57 19.26 -16.69
N ASP A 46 -9.50 17.93 -16.87
CA ASP A 46 -9.75 16.95 -15.80
C ASP A 46 -8.74 17.11 -14.65
N ILE A 47 -7.46 17.31 -14.98
CA ILE A 47 -6.40 17.54 -13.99
C ILE A 47 -6.61 18.87 -13.24
N LEU A 48 -6.98 19.93 -13.92
CA LEU A 48 -7.28 21.23 -13.30
C LEU A 48 -8.54 21.17 -12.43
N GLY A 49 -9.59 20.53 -12.92
CA GLY A 49 -10.89 20.48 -12.26
C GLY A 49 -10.98 19.53 -11.06
N MET A 50 -10.18 18.45 -11.04
CA MET A 50 -10.23 17.41 -10.00
C MET A 50 -8.91 17.24 -9.23
N GLY A 51 -7.78 17.78 -9.70
CA GLY A 51 -6.51 17.85 -9.00
C GLY A 51 -6.54 18.85 -7.84
N TYR A 52 -5.67 18.68 -6.87
CA TYR A 52 -5.54 19.60 -5.76
C TYR A 52 -4.57 20.73 -6.12
N ILE A 53 -5.06 21.97 -6.20
CA ILE A 53 -4.26 23.17 -6.50
C ILE A 53 -4.18 24.03 -5.25
N PRO A 54 -3.02 24.15 -4.59
CA PRO A 54 -2.86 24.91 -3.36
C PRO A 54 -3.35 26.36 -3.48
N ALA A 55 -2.94 27.08 -4.53
CA ALA A 55 -3.32 28.48 -4.74
C ALA A 55 -4.84 28.67 -4.83
N VAL A 56 -5.55 27.73 -5.44
CA VAL A 56 -7.02 27.76 -5.54
C VAL A 56 -7.66 27.40 -4.19
N ALA A 57 -7.15 26.38 -3.51
CA ALA A 57 -7.63 25.96 -2.19
C ALA A 57 -7.45 27.07 -1.13
N HIS A 58 -6.40 27.88 -1.25
CA HIS A 58 -6.10 29.01 -0.36
C HIS A 58 -6.66 30.35 -0.87
N HIS A 59 -7.45 30.35 -1.95
CA HIS A 59 -8.06 31.55 -2.54
C HIS A 59 -7.07 32.63 -3.01
N THR A 60 -5.84 32.23 -3.36
CA THR A 60 -4.80 33.11 -3.93
C THR A 60 -4.80 33.11 -5.46
N ALA A 61 -5.44 32.10 -6.07
CA ALA A 61 -5.72 32.02 -7.49
C ALA A 61 -7.15 31.48 -7.72
N TYR A 62 -7.65 31.62 -8.95
CA TYR A 62 -8.99 31.18 -9.34
C TYR A 62 -8.90 30.42 -10.66
N LEU A 63 -9.65 29.30 -10.75
CA LEU A 63 -9.85 28.60 -12.02
C LEU A 63 -10.83 29.35 -12.91
N GLY A 64 -10.75 29.14 -14.22
CA GLY A 64 -11.81 29.53 -15.16
C GLY A 64 -13.13 28.85 -14.79
N ALA A 65 -14.26 29.46 -15.12
CA ALA A 65 -15.57 28.87 -14.80
C ALA A 65 -15.77 27.50 -15.45
N GLU A 66 -15.15 27.28 -16.59
CA GLU A 66 -15.15 26.05 -17.38
C GLU A 66 -14.36 24.92 -16.72
N ASP A 67 -13.36 25.24 -15.89
CA ASP A 67 -12.48 24.27 -15.23
C ASP A 67 -13.01 23.83 -13.85
N TYR A 68 -14.08 24.47 -13.35
CA TYR A 68 -14.71 24.08 -12.09
C TYR A 68 -15.60 22.84 -12.27
N MET A 69 -15.04 21.65 -12.12
CA MET A 69 -15.78 20.37 -12.25
C MET A 69 -16.42 19.92 -10.94
N ILE A 70 -15.73 20.14 -9.81
CA ILE A 70 -16.16 19.71 -8.47
C ILE A 70 -15.89 20.78 -7.42
N PRO A 71 -16.60 20.76 -6.27
CA PRO A 71 -16.28 21.65 -5.16
C PRO A 71 -14.84 21.44 -4.67
N GLN A 72 -14.09 22.53 -4.45
CA GLN A 72 -12.66 22.51 -4.12
C GLN A 72 -12.30 21.62 -2.91
N ASN A 73 -13.18 21.50 -1.94
CA ASN A 73 -12.94 20.63 -0.78
C ASN A 73 -12.83 19.14 -1.13
N TRP A 74 -13.38 18.71 -2.27
CA TRP A 74 -13.26 17.32 -2.73
C TRP A 74 -11.92 17.06 -3.39
N THR A 75 -11.21 18.09 -3.87
CA THR A 75 -9.90 17.92 -4.50
C THR A 75 -8.85 17.36 -3.55
N TYR A 76 -9.01 17.52 -2.23
CA TYR A 76 -8.19 16.83 -1.21
C TYR A 76 -8.25 15.30 -1.28
N ILE A 77 -9.23 14.76 -1.99
CA ILE A 77 -9.41 13.30 -2.17
C ILE A 77 -9.26 12.92 -3.63
N THR A 78 -9.89 13.66 -4.55
CA THR A 78 -9.96 13.26 -5.97
C THR A 78 -8.60 13.27 -6.64
N TYR A 79 -7.69 14.15 -6.24
CA TYR A 79 -6.33 14.20 -6.77
C TYR A 79 -5.60 12.86 -6.68
N ALA A 80 -5.90 12.07 -5.61
CA ALA A 80 -5.26 10.79 -5.35
C ALA A 80 -5.67 9.67 -6.32
N PHE A 81 -6.60 9.95 -7.23
CA PHE A 81 -7.06 9.02 -8.27
C PHE A 81 -6.65 9.44 -9.68
N LEU A 82 -6.08 10.63 -9.85
CA LEU A 82 -5.57 11.12 -11.13
C LEU A 82 -4.10 10.73 -11.32
N HIS A 83 -3.70 10.45 -12.55
CA HIS A 83 -2.32 10.10 -12.88
C HIS A 83 -1.91 10.74 -14.21
N ALA A 84 -0.70 11.29 -14.26
CA ALA A 84 -0.19 11.98 -15.44
C ALA A 84 0.04 11.04 -16.62
N ASP A 85 0.55 9.83 -16.35
CA ASP A 85 0.93 8.86 -17.36
C ASP A 85 0.87 7.41 -16.83
N ILE A 86 1.06 6.46 -17.73
CA ILE A 86 0.97 5.03 -17.43
C ILE A 86 2.08 4.54 -16.47
N TYR A 87 3.25 5.17 -16.46
CA TYR A 87 4.35 4.80 -15.55
C TYR A 87 4.06 5.29 -14.14
N HIS A 88 3.50 6.50 -14.02
CA HIS A 88 3.03 7.06 -12.75
C HIS A 88 1.91 6.18 -12.14
N LEU A 89 0.90 5.82 -12.94
CA LEU A 89 -0.13 4.87 -12.52
C LEU A 89 0.47 3.52 -12.13
N GLY A 90 1.26 2.91 -13.02
CA GLY A 90 1.84 1.60 -12.81
C GLY A 90 2.70 1.50 -11.57
N GLY A 91 3.53 2.52 -11.32
CA GLY A 91 4.33 2.62 -10.11
C GLY A 91 3.47 2.65 -8.86
N ASN A 92 2.46 3.52 -8.82
CA ASN A 92 1.52 3.62 -7.69
C ASN A 92 0.78 2.29 -7.45
N MET A 93 0.24 1.68 -8.49
CA MET A 93 -0.53 0.43 -8.36
C MET A 93 0.36 -0.73 -7.93
N LEU A 94 1.60 -0.79 -8.38
CA LEU A 94 2.56 -1.81 -7.94
C LEU A 94 2.86 -1.71 -6.44
N PHE A 95 3.13 -0.51 -5.93
CA PHE A 95 3.36 -0.32 -4.50
C PHE A 95 2.11 -0.62 -3.67
N LEU A 96 0.93 -0.19 -4.14
CA LEU A 96 -0.33 -0.51 -3.47
C LEU A 96 -0.61 -2.02 -3.48
N TRP A 97 -0.31 -2.71 -4.58
CA TRP A 97 -0.44 -4.16 -4.70
C TRP A 97 0.44 -4.91 -3.71
N VAL A 98 1.72 -4.51 -3.57
CA VAL A 98 2.71 -5.24 -2.75
C VAL A 98 2.52 -4.98 -1.26
N PHE A 99 2.10 -3.77 -0.86
CA PHE A 99 2.05 -3.37 0.56
C PHE A 99 0.64 -3.21 1.10
N GLY A 100 -0.34 -2.93 0.23
CA GLY A 100 -1.70 -2.59 0.62
C GLY A 100 -2.44 -3.75 1.27
N ASP A 101 -2.27 -4.95 0.78
CA ASP A 101 -2.94 -6.17 1.24
C ASP A 101 -2.62 -6.47 2.71
N ASN A 102 -1.37 -6.36 3.10
CA ASN A 102 -0.91 -6.61 4.48
C ASN A 102 -1.38 -5.53 5.46
N VAL A 103 -1.44 -4.28 5.01
CA VAL A 103 -2.01 -3.19 5.83
C VAL A 103 -3.53 -3.35 5.93
N GLU A 104 -4.21 -3.74 4.86
CA GLU A 104 -5.64 -4.07 4.89
C GLU A 104 -5.92 -5.26 5.82
N ASP A 105 -5.08 -6.29 5.81
CA ASP A 105 -5.18 -7.44 6.71
C ASP A 105 -5.08 -7.00 8.18
N ALA A 106 -4.12 -6.14 8.48
CA ALA A 106 -3.89 -5.64 9.84
C ALA A 106 -4.99 -4.71 10.36
N LEU A 107 -5.59 -3.90 9.49
CA LEU A 107 -6.62 -2.94 9.86
C LEU A 107 -8.04 -3.48 9.68
N GLY A 108 -8.26 -4.29 8.65
CA GLY A 108 -9.57 -4.67 8.10
C GLY A 108 -10.09 -3.67 7.08
N HIS A 109 -10.97 -4.14 6.19
CA HIS A 109 -11.42 -3.44 4.98
C HIS A 109 -11.84 -1.98 5.20
N PHE A 110 -12.82 -1.72 6.09
CA PHE A 110 -13.35 -0.36 6.30
C PHE A 110 -12.32 0.59 6.92
N ARG A 111 -11.54 0.09 7.89
CA ARG A 111 -10.50 0.91 8.52
C ARG A 111 -9.37 1.20 7.55
N PHE A 112 -9.03 0.26 6.68
CA PHE A 112 -8.02 0.47 5.64
C PHE A 112 -8.46 1.51 4.61
N LEU A 113 -9.72 1.48 4.16
CA LEU A 113 -10.25 2.52 3.27
C LEU A 113 -10.18 3.91 3.91
N PHE A 114 -10.64 4.03 5.16
CA PHE A 114 -10.54 5.29 5.91
C PHE A 114 -9.08 5.74 6.07
N PHE A 115 -8.20 4.82 6.44
CA PHE A 115 -6.76 5.05 6.57
C PHE A 115 -6.15 5.60 5.28
N TYR A 116 -6.42 4.96 4.15
CA TYR A 116 -5.92 5.36 2.83
C TYR A 116 -6.37 6.78 2.46
N LEU A 117 -7.66 7.06 2.61
CA LEU A 117 -8.22 8.39 2.32
C LEU A 117 -7.69 9.46 3.29
N ALA A 118 -7.53 9.14 4.57
CA ALA A 118 -6.95 10.04 5.55
C ALA A 118 -5.49 10.39 5.23
N CYS A 119 -4.69 9.40 4.77
CA CYS A 119 -3.33 9.64 4.30
C CYS A 119 -3.30 10.53 3.04
N ALA A 120 -4.25 10.34 2.11
CA ALA A 120 -4.40 11.20 0.95
C ALA A 120 -4.69 12.65 1.37
N VAL A 121 -5.71 12.86 2.20
CA VAL A 121 -6.09 14.20 2.69
C VAL A 121 -4.93 14.88 3.42
N ALA A 122 -4.25 14.17 4.30
CA ALA A 122 -3.11 14.71 5.04
C ALA A 122 -1.92 15.04 4.14
N GLY A 123 -1.70 14.25 3.09
CA GLY A 123 -0.71 14.53 2.06
C GLY A 123 -0.99 15.83 1.33
N ALA A 124 -2.21 16.01 0.80
CA ALA A 124 -2.62 17.25 0.15
C ALA A 124 -2.57 18.44 1.11
N PHE A 125 -3.01 18.24 2.36
CA PHE A 125 -2.97 19.29 3.38
C PHE A 125 -1.55 19.76 3.65
N LEU A 126 -0.60 18.85 3.88
CA LEU A 126 0.79 19.24 4.12
C LEU A 126 1.42 19.89 2.88
N HIS A 127 1.08 19.41 1.67
CA HIS A 127 1.51 20.05 0.43
C HIS A 127 1.03 21.49 0.34
N GLY A 128 -0.27 21.72 0.56
CA GLY A 128 -0.85 23.07 0.55
C GLY A 128 -0.29 23.98 1.64
N LEU A 129 0.04 23.44 2.82
CA LEU A 129 0.63 24.20 3.91
C LEU A 129 2.06 24.67 3.58
N ILE A 130 2.85 23.86 2.89
CA ILE A 130 4.25 24.17 2.56
C ILE A 130 4.33 25.00 1.27
N MET A 131 3.41 24.78 0.33
CA MET A 131 3.38 25.44 -0.99
C MET A 131 2.06 26.16 -1.25
N PRO A 132 1.63 27.11 -0.39
CA PRO A 132 0.27 27.67 -0.41
C PRO A 132 -0.09 28.46 -1.67
N ILE A 133 0.91 28.93 -2.41
CA ILE A 133 0.73 29.74 -3.63
C ILE A 133 1.04 28.94 -4.91
N SER A 134 1.27 27.63 -4.80
CA SER A 134 1.53 26.81 -5.99
C SER A 134 0.27 26.70 -6.85
N GLU A 135 0.41 27.03 -8.13
CA GLU A 135 -0.63 26.87 -9.14
C GLU A 135 -0.55 25.49 -9.83
N GLN A 136 0.45 24.70 -9.52
CA GLN A 136 0.61 23.36 -10.09
C GLN A 136 -0.39 22.39 -9.45
N PRO A 137 -1.19 21.67 -10.23
CA PRO A 137 -2.08 20.64 -9.69
C PRO A 137 -1.30 19.46 -9.13
N LEU A 138 -1.58 19.11 -7.89
CA LEU A 138 -1.14 17.88 -7.28
C LEU A 138 -2.04 16.75 -7.78
N ILE A 139 -1.44 15.67 -8.28
CA ILE A 139 -2.12 14.46 -8.72
C ILE A 139 -1.32 13.21 -8.30
N GLY A 140 -2.01 12.08 -8.15
CA GLY A 140 -1.41 10.77 -7.88
C GLY A 140 -1.73 10.19 -6.51
N ALA A 141 -1.83 8.87 -6.46
CA ALA A 141 -2.10 8.09 -5.26
C ALA A 141 -0.92 8.05 -4.26
N SER A 142 0.23 8.60 -4.65
CA SER A 142 1.50 8.38 -3.95
C SER A 142 1.53 8.90 -2.51
N GLY A 143 0.80 9.96 -2.18
CA GLY A 143 0.67 10.43 -0.80
C GLY A 143 -0.02 9.41 0.11
N ALA A 144 -1.13 8.82 -0.34
CA ALA A 144 -1.81 7.75 0.39
C ALA A 144 -0.95 6.48 0.49
N ILE A 145 -0.29 6.11 -0.61
CA ILE A 145 0.61 4.95 -0.68
C ILE A 145 1.84 5.15 0.22
N ALA A 146 2.35 6.36 0.36
CA ALA A 146 3.41 6.69 1.31
C ALA A 146 2.99 6.37 2.76
N GLY A 147 1.73 6.62 3.10
CA GLY A 147 1.13 6.20 4.37
C GLY A 147 1.06 4.67 4.50
N VAL A 148 0.68 3.96 3.43
CA VAL A 148 0.66 2.49 3.40
C VAL A 148 2.06 1.92 3.61
N ILE A 149 3.07 2.48 2.97
CA ILE A 149 4.48 2.08 3.14
C ILE A 149 4.95 2.28 4.59
N ALA A 150 4.61 3.41 5.20
CA ALA A 150 4.96 3.68 6.60
C ALA A 150 4.26 2.69 7.55
N ALA A 151 2.98 2.38 7.30
CA ALA A 151 2.25 1.39 8.06
C ALA A 151 2.85 -0.02 7.93
N TYR A 152 3.18 -0.45 6.71
CA TYR A 152 3.82 -1.73 6.45
C TYR A 152 5.16 -1.85 7.18
N LEU A 153 5.98 -0.79 7.13
CA LEU A 153 7.27 -0.74 7.82
C LEU A 153 7.14 -0.88 9.35
N ILE A 154 6.07 -0.33 9.93
CA ILE A 154 5.80 -0.45 11.38
C ILE A 154 5.25 -1.84 11.73
N LEU A 155 4.42 -2.42 10.87
CA LEU A 155 3.80 -3.72 11.11
C LEU A 155 4.82 -4.87 10.95
N THR A 156 5.49 -4.94 9.80
CA THR A 156 6.24 -6.11 9.37
C THR A 156 7.63 -5.78 8.79
N PRO A 157 8.50 -5.09 9.53
CA PRO A 157 9.79 -4.59 9.01
C PRO A 157 10.77 -5.69 8.57
N ARG A 158 10.66 -6.89 9.13
CA ARG A 158 11.62 -7.98 8.89
C ARG A 158 11.20 -8.96 7.79
N VAL A 159 9.99 -8.83 7.27
CA VAL A 159 9.54 -9.64 6.13
C VAL A 159 10.48 -9.42 4.94
N LYS A 160 10.82 -10.52 4.27
CA LYS A 160 11.72 -10.49 3.12
C LYS A 160 10.95 -10.06 1.87
N LEU A 161 11.39 -8.96 1.27
CA LEU A 161 10.89 -8.44 0.00
C LEU A 161 11.78 -8.91 -1.15
N TRP A 162 11.16 -9.36 -2.21
CA TRP A 162 11.80 -9.42 -3.51
C TRP A 162 11.75 -8.01 -4.12
N VAL A 163 12.93 -7.43 -4.32
CA VAL A 163 13.09 -6.11 -4.92
C VAL A 163 14.01 -6.18 -6.12
N LEU A 164 13.72 -5.36 -7.10
CA LEU A 164 14.65 -5.11 -8.21
C LEU A 164 15.48 -3.87 -7.84
N ALA A 165 16.70 -4.12 -7.36
CA ALA A 165 17.63 -3.05 -7.01
C ALA A 165 18.26 -2.48 -8.28
N PHE A 166 18.37 -1.13 -8.35
CA PHE A 166 18.90 -0.41 -9.52
C PHE A 166 18.24 -0.82 -10.84
N MET A 167 16.99 -1.29 -10.81
CA MET A 167 16.21 -1.78 -11.96
C MET A 167 16.73 -3.05 -12.65
N TRP A 168 17.81 -3.66 -12.16
CA TRP A 168 18.47 -4.79 -12.84
C TRP A 168 18.75 -6.00 -11.95
N PHE A 169 18.96 -5.79 -10.66
CA PHE A 169 19.40 -6.85 -9.76
C PHE A 169 18.25 -7.33 -8.86
N PRO A 170 17.68 -8.53 -9.10
CA PRO A 170 16.70 -9.11 -8.21
C PRO A 170 17.38 -9.51 -6.89
N MET A 171 16.89 -8.98 -5.79
CA MET A 171 17.40 -9.23 -4.45
C MET A 171 16.26 -9.56 -3.49
N ARG A 172 16.53 -10.45 -2.55
CA ARG A 172 15.62 -10.75 -1.45
C ARG A 172 16.19 -10.17 -0.16
N ILE A 173 15.65 -9.07 0.28
CA ILE A 173 16.16 -8.32 1.44
C ILE A 173 15.04 -8.00 2.42
N PRO A 174 15.34 -7.82 3.73
CA PRO A 174 14.35 -7.39 4.70
C PRO A 174 13.72 -6.04 4.32
N ALA A 175 12.40 -5.93 4.49
CA ALA A 175 11.61 -4.77 4.10
C ALA A 175 12.12 -3.45 4.70
N TYR A 176 12.60 -3.48 5.95
CA TYR A 176 13.10 -2.28 6.61
C TYR A 176 14.24 -1.60 5.86
N ILE A 177 15.09 -2.34 5.14
CA ILE A 177 16.25 -1.76 4.43
C ILE A 177 15.77 -0.80 3.33
N PRO A 178 15.07 -1.26 2.27
CA PRO A 178 14.65 -0.38 1.20
C PRO A 178 13.61 0.66 1.66
N LEU A 179 12.72 0.30 2.62
CA LEU A 179 11.67 1.21 3.04
C LEU A 179 12.18 2.34 3.94
N ILE A 180 13.13 2.09 4.87
CA ILE A 180 13.75 3.16 5.66
C ILE A 180 14.54 4.10 4.75
N LEU A 181 15.30 3.56 3.79
CA LEU A 181 16.01 4.39 2.83
C LEU A 181 15.07 5.24 1.99
N TRP A 182 13.95 4.66 1.54
CA TRP A 182 12.95 5.40 0.78
C TRP A 182 12.26 6.48 1.61
N VAL A 183 11.81 6.16 2.83
CA VAL A 183 11.21 7.12 3.77
C VAL A 183 12.20 8.23 4.12
N GLY A 184 13.44 7.88 4.47
CA GLY A 184 14.49 8.87 4.76
C GLY A 184 14.75 9.80 3.58
N PHE A 185 14.73 9.28 2.36
CA PHE A 185 14.84 10.07 1.14
C PHE A 185 13.69 11.07 0.97
N GLN A 186 12.43 10.70 1.32
CA GLN A 186 11.29 11.64 1.26
C GLN A 186 11.52 12.86 2.19
N PHE A 187 11.97 12.60 3.42
CA PHE A 187 12.27 13.68 4.36
C PHE A 187 13.46 14.52 3.92
N LEU A 188 14.52 13.90 3.39
CA LEU A 188 15.66 14.63 2.87
C LEU A 188 15.25 15.57 1.74
N MET A 189 14.47 15.09 0.77
CA MET A 189 14.04 15.86 -0.37
C MET A 189 13.05 16.98 0.01
N LEU A 190 12.29 16.82 1.10
CA LEU A 190 11.43 17.88 1.62
C LEU A 190 12.23 19.16 1.96
N PHE A 191 13.46 19.02 2.46
CA PHE A 191 14.31 20.15 2.81
C PHE A 191 15.07 20.75 1.63
N THR A 192 15.30 19.98 0.58
CA THR A 192 16.04 20.47 -0.60
C THR A 192 15.18 21.25 -1.57
N GLN A 193 13.85 21.07 -1.51
CA GLN A 193 12.82 21.78 -2.29
C GLN A 193 13.23 22.16 -3.72
N THR A 194 13.70 21.19 -4.47
CA THR A 194 13.83 21.37 -5.92
C THR A 194 12.42 21.26 -6.52
N GLU A 195 12.04 22.19 -7.35
CA GLU A 195 10.83 22.11 -8.18
C GLU A 195 10.93 20.84 -9.04
N ASN A 196 10.25 19.81 -8.63
CA ASN A 196 10.24 18.51 -9.28
C ASN A 196 8.79 18.08 -9.49
N GLU A 197 8.58 17.18 -10.42
CA GLU A 197 7.31 16.51 -10.69
C GLU A 197 6.77 15.72 -9.48
N VAL A 198 7.56 15.56 -8.42
CA VAL A 198 7.22 14.79 -7.21
C VAL A 198 6.94 15.73 -6.04
N SER A 199 5.77 15.61 -5.45
CA SER A 199 5.42 16.34 -4.22
C SER A 199 5.95 15.65 -2.98
N TRP A 200 7.14 16.02 -2.54
CA TRP A 200 7.75 15.54 -1.28
C TRP A 200 6.89 15.85 -0.04
N PRO A 201 6.30 17.08 0.09
CA PRO A 201 5.39 17.37 1.20
C PRO A 201 4.19 16.43 1.26
N CYS A 202 3.60 16.09 0.12
CA CYS A 202 2.48 15.15 0.06
C CYS A 202 2.87 13.77 0.58
N HIS A 203 4.03 13.25 0.18
CA HIS A 203 4.53 11.97 0.67
C HIS A 203 4.78 12.01 2.18
N VAL A 204 5.45 13.04 2.69
CA VAL A 204 5.74 13.18 4.12
C VAL A 204 4.45 13.28 4.94
N GLY A 205 3.44 14.03 4.47
CA GLY A 205 2.12 14.08 5.09
C GLY A 205 1.46 12.71 5.20
N GLY A 206 1.50 11.94 4.12
CA GLY A 206 1.03 10.55 4.10
C GLY A 206 1.80 9.65 5.06
N ILE A 207 3.15 9.70 5.05
CA ILE A 207 4.02 8.90 5.94
C ILE A 207 3.69 9.15 7.42
N ILE A 208 3.64 10.41 7.84
CA ILE A 208 3.36 10.78 9.24
C ILE A 208 1.99 10.28 9.66
N THR A 209 0.98 10.54 8.83
CA THR A 209 -0.41 10.13 9.10
C THR A 209 -0.54 8.61 9.14
N GLY A 210 0.06 7.91 8.18
CA GLY A 210 0.06 6.45 8.12
C GLY A 210 0.74 5.80 9.33
N ALA A 211 1.88 6.34 9.75
CA ALA A 211 2.59 5.87 10.93
C ALA A 211 1.76 6.01 12.22
N ILE A 212 1.04 7.12 12.37
CA ILE A 212 0.16 7.35 13.52
C ILE A 212 -1.07 6.45 13.46
N LEU A 213 -1.77 6.46 12.33
CA LEU A 213 -3.05 5.78 12.20
C LEU A 213 -2.92 4.25 12.26
N VAL A 214 -1.84 3.66 11.76
CA VAL A 214 -1.65 2.21 11.87
C VAL A 214 -1.57 1.76 13.33
N VAL A 215 -0.91 2.53 14.18
CA VAL A 215 -0.81 2.23 15.62
C VAL A 215 -2.17 2.29 16.30
N LEU A 216 -2.99 3.29 15.95
CA LEU A 216 -4.29 3.53 16.55
C LEU A 216 -5.39 2.59 16.02
N MET A 217 -5.32 2.24 14.73
CA MET A 217 -6.43 1.59 14.03
C MET A 217 -6.24 0.09 13.80
N ARG A 218 -5.03 -0.47 14.05
CA ARG A 218 -4.81 -1.90 13.86
C ARG A 218 -5.76 -2.74 14.69
N ARG A 219 -6.08 -3.94 14.22
CA ARG A 219 -6.90 -4.90 14.95
C ARG A 219 -6.25 -5.25 16.29
N LYS A 220 -7.07 -5.54 17.30
CA LYS A 220 -6.58 -6.08 18.58
C LYS A 220 -5.84 -7.39 18.32
N GLY A 221 -4.63 -7.51 18.87
CA GLY A 221 -3.79 -8.71 18.69
C GLY A 221 -2.82 -8.65 17.50
N VAL A 222 -2.92 -7.68 16.61
CA VAL A 222 -1.89 -7.46 15.57
C VAL A 222 -0.66 -6.84 16.21
N PRO A 223 0.51 -7.52 16.19
CA PRO A 223 1.74 -6.98 16.77
C PRO A 223 2.28 -5.83 15.92
N LEU A 224 3.05 -4.94 16.55
CA LEU A 224 3.91 -3.98 15.86
C LEU A 224 5.32 -4.57 15.79
N PHE A 225 6.04 -4.25 14.72
CA PHE A 225 7.41 -4.72 14.47
C PHE A 225 7.52 -6.26 14.49
N ASP A 226 6.49 -6.91 13.90
CA ASP A 226 6.40 -8.36 13.88
C ASP A 226 7.66 -8.98 13.26
N ARG A 227 8.05 -10.13 13.82
CA ARG A 227 9.15 -10.92 13.27
C ARG A 227 8.61 -11.78 12.12
N ASP A 228 9.44 -11.95 11.11
CA ASP A 228 9.14 -12.88 10.03
C ASP A 228 9.13 -14.30 10.57
N HIS A 229 7.95 -14.91 10.65
CA HIS A 229 7.78 -16.33 11.02
C HIS A 229 7.82 -17.26 9.80
N SER A 230 8.18 -16.76 8.62
CA SER A 230 8.24 -17.57 7.40
C SER A 230 9.28 -18.70 7.50
N ASP A 231 10.29 -18.54 8.34
CA ASP A 231 11.33 -19.56 8.56
C ASP A 231 10.94 -20.60 9.62
N GLU A 232 9.93 -20.35 10.49
CA GLU A 232 9.49 -21.31 11.53
C GLU A 232 8.65 -22.49 10.96
N ILE A 233 8.04 -22.30 9.81
CA ILE A 233 7.18 -23.34 9.19
C ILE A 233 8.00 -24.38 8.43
N VAL A 234 9.23 -24.08 8.06
CA VAL A 234 10.11 -25.04 7.35
C VAL A 234 10.68 -26.09 8.29
N ASP A 235 10.76 -25.81 9.59
CA ASP A 235 11.31 -26.72 10.62
C ASP A 235 10.25 -27.61 11.30
N ALA A 236 8.97 -27.41 11.01
CA ALA A 236 7.95 -28.38 11.33
C ALA A 236 8.03 -29.51 10.30
N SER A 237 9.12 -30.28 10.34
CA SER A 237 9.11 -31.63 9.80
C SER A 237 7.86 -32.30 10.33
N PRO A 238 7.02 -32.92 9.49
CA PRO A 238 5.88 -33.67 10.00
C PRO A 238 6.45 -34.69 11.00
N THR A 239 6.08 -34.51 12.26
CA THR A 239 6.35 -35.57 13.25
C THR A 239 5.69 -36.79 12.68
N VAL A 240 6.50 -37.70 12.10
CA VAL A 240 6.02 -38.99 11.68
C VAL A 240 5.57 -39.64 12.98
N ILE A 241 4.28 -39.59 13.25
CA ILE A 241 3.67 -40.42 14.28
C ILE A 241 3.88 -41.84 13.75
N VAL A 242 4.98 -42.46 14.19
CA VAL A 242 5.14 -43.89 14.03
C VAL A 242 4.01 -44.48 14.85
N ALA A 243 2.96 -44.93 14.16
CA ALA A 243 1.89 -45.65 14.81
C ALA A 243 2.53 -46.80 15.55
N GLU A 244 2.33 -46.87 16.85
CA GLU A 244 2.74 -48.01 17.65
C GLU A 244 2.20 -49.27 16.98
N PRO A 245 3.02 -50.32 16.76
CA PRO A 245 2.53 -51.52 16.12
C PRO A 245 1.36 -52.09 16.94
N LEU A 246 0.24 -52.31 16.25
CA LEU A 246 -0.93 -52.92 16.87
C LEU A 246 -0.51 -54.18 17.60
N PRO A 247 -1.00 -54.42 18.83
CA PRO A 247 -0.74 -55.67 19.54
C PRO A 247 -1.14 -56.84 18.65
N PRO A 248 -0.39 -57.91 18.67
CA PRO A 248 -0.66 -59.07 17.82
C PRO A 248 -2.08 -59.59 18.07
N GLU A 249 -2.80 -59.78 16.97
CA GLU A 249 -4.15 -60.31 16.99
C GLU A 249 -4.19 -61.63 17.79
N PRO A 250 -5.11 -61.80 18.75
CA PRO A 250 -5.19 -63.04 19.50
C PRO A 250 -5.37 -64.23 18.54
N ALA A 251 -4.51 -65.25 18.70
CA ALA A 251 -4.54 -66.42 17.85
C ALA A 251 -5.96 -67.03 17.78
N ALA A 252 -6.47 -67.21 16.57
CA ALA A 252 -7.76 -67.84 16.36
C ALA A 252 -7.79 -69.23 17.05
N PRO A 253 -8.87 -69.59 17.74
CA PRO A 253 -8.98 -70.89 18.38
C PRO A 253 -8.83 -72.01 17.33
N SER A 254 -7.98 -72.99 17.61
CA SER A 254 -7.73 -74.10 16.72
C SER A 254 -9.03 -74.89 16.48
N LYS A 255 -9.41 -75.06 15.21
CA LYS A 255 -10.61 -75.81 14.79
C LYS A 255 -10.56 -77.29 15.05
N TRP A 256 -9.54 -77.78 15.75
CA TRP A 256 -9.37 -79.23 16.00
C TRP A 256 -9.29 -79.51 17.53
N GLY A 257 -10.47 -79.65 18.14
CA GLY A 257 -10.61 -80.36 19.41
C GLY A 257 -10.49 -81.82 19.13
N ARG A 258 -9.47 -82.49 19.73
CA ARG A 258 -9.51 -83.92 19.80
C ARG A 258 -10.44 -84.36 20.93
N PRO A 259 -11.28 -85.34 20.72
CA PRO A 259 -12.07 -85.90 21.78
C PRO A 259 -11.19 -86.86 22.61
N GLU A 260 -11.22 -86.69 23.95
CA GLU A 260 -11.31 -87.70 24.98
C GLU A 260 -11.84 -87.13 26.26
#